data_cc35f370d580a42ad38053fd13d8c744
#
_entry.id   cc35f370d580a42ad38053fd13d8c744
#
_cell.length_a   1.000
_cell.length_b   1.000
_cell.length_c   1.000
_cell.angle_alpha   90.00
_cell.angle_beta   90.00
_cell.angle_gamma   90.00
#
_symmetry.space_group_name_H-M   'P 1'
#
loop_
_entity.id
_entity.type
_entity.pdbx_description
1 polymer ?
#
loop_
_entity_poly.entity_id
_entity_poly.type
_entity_poly.pdbx_seq_one_letter_code
_entity_poly.pdbx_strand_id
1 'polypeptide(L)'
;MDAKTQKAELTRAAIVGAALDLAAAEGLEAITLQAVADRVGLSKSGVFSRVGSREALQIAVIEEFGRRFIADVFVPSMQFPKGLPRLNEIMRRWIVRTRDVEATQGCIFTAGAFELDDKDGPLRDFLLGEVTRWRAAVRRTVLQAIEQGHLLPDTDPEQLVAEMYSLAMGLLHDTRFLRDSRAAERAQLTWARLLKTYLP
;
A
#
# COMPACT_ATOMS: atom_id res chain seq x y z
N MET A 1 11.68 -22.62 -18.01
CA MET A 1 12.55 -21.98 -16.98
C MET A 1 13.37 -23.10 -16.33
N ASP A 2 14.69 -22.96 -16.22
CA ASP A 2 15.57 -23.97 -15.65
C ASP A 2 15.32 -24.10 -14.13
N ALA A 3 15.39 -25.33 -13.60
CA ALA A 3 15.18 -25.62 -12.16
C ALA A 3 16.10 -24.79 -11.24
N LYS A 4 17.31 -24.44 -11.69
CA LYS A 4 18.26 -23.59 -10.95
C LYS A 4 17.74 -22.15 -10.84
N THR A 5 17.18 -21.59 -11.94
CA THR A 5 16.57 -20.25 -11.96
C THR A 5 15.34 -20.20 -11.07
N GLN A 6 14.47 -21.20 -11.14
CA GLN A 6 13.29 -21.30 -10.30
C GLN A 6 13.63 -21.37 -8.80
N LYS A 7 14.66 -22.15 -8.42
CA LYS A 7 15.13 -22.20 -7.04
C LYS A 7 15.69 -20.85 -6.56
N ALA A 8 16.38 -20.11 -7.44
CA ALA A 8 16.92 -18.80 -7.11
C ALA A 8 15.80 -17.76 -6.87
N GLU A 9 14.75 -17.79 -7.70
CA GLU A 9 13.57 -16.91 -7.57
C GLU A 9 12.78 -17.21 -6.29
N LEU A 10 12.55 -18.49 -5.97
CA LEU A 10 11.89 -18.89 -4.71
C LEU A 10 12.69 -18.44 -3.48
N THR A 11 14.01 -18.55 -3.53
CA THR A 11 14.87 -18.07 -2.43
C THR A 11 14.80 -16.55 -2.30
N ARG A 12 14.83 -15.80 -3.42
CA ARG A 12 14.70 -14.34 -3.41
C ARG A 12 13.33 -13.91 -2.86
N ALA A 13 12.25 -14.59 -3.27
CA ALA A 13 10.91 -14.32 -2.77
C ALA A 13 10.79 -14.55 -1.26
N ALA A 14 11.42 -15.63 -0.73
CA ALA A 14 11.48 -15.90 0.71
C ALA A 14 12.24 -14.80 1.48
N ILE A 15 13.36 -14.32 0.92
CA ILE A 15 14.14 -13.21 1.50
C ILE A 15 13.30 -11.93 1.56
N VAL A 16 12.63 -11.55 0.45
CA VAL A 16 11.80 -10.35 0.39
C VAL A 16 10.59 -10.48 1.33
N GLY A 17 9.97 -11.67 1.41
CA GLY A 17 8.89 -11.94 2.34
C GLY A 17 9.29 -11.74 3.81
N ALA A 18 10.41 -12.34 4.22
CA ALA A 18 10.95 -12.17 5.59
C ALA A 18 11.32 -10.71 5.90
N ALA A 19 11.85 -9.99 4.91
CA ALA A 19 12.15 -8.56 5.05
C ALA A 19 10.88 -7.71 5.14
N LEU A 20 9.81 -8.08 4.41
CA LEU A 20 8.50 -7.43 4.51
C LEU A 20 7.87 -7.61 5.90
N ASP A 21 7.94 -8.81 6.45
CA ASP A 21 7.46 -9.10 7.81
C ASP A 21 8.24 -8.29 8.86
N LEU A 22 9.57 -8.14 8.67
CA LEU A 22 10.40 -7.31 9.52
C LEU A 22 10.01 -5.83 9.44
N ALA A 23 9.85 -5.30 8.22
CA ALA A 23 9.42 -3.92 7.99
C ALA A 23 8.04 -3.63 8.57
N ALA A 24 7.13 -4.58 8.49
CA ALA A 24 5.77 -4.50 9.03
C ALA A 24 5.75 -4.39 10.57
N ALA A 25 6.69 -5.06 11.24
CA ALA A 25 6.81 -5.07 12.68
C ALA A 25 7.63 -3.89 13.24
N GLU A 26 8.73 -3.55 12.57
CA GLU A 26 9.80 -2.71 13.12
C GLU A 26 10.18 -1.51 12.23
N GLY A 27 9.54 -1.37 11.05
CA GLY A 27 9.82 -0.30 10.08
C GLY A 27 10.86 -0.68 9.03
N LEU A 28 10.96 0.15 7.98
CA LEU A 28 11.91 -0.06 6.87
C LEU A 28 13.37 0.01 7.31
N GLU A 29 13.67 0.83 8.31
CA GLU A 29 15.01 1.00 8.86
C GLU A 29 15.53 -0.27 9.56
N ALA A 30 14.66 -1.11 10.09
CA ALA A 30 15.03 -2.37 10.74
C ALA A 30 15.55 -3.42 9.73
N ILE A 31 15.28 -3.26 8.44
CA ILE A 31 15.76 -4.17 7.41
C ILE A 31 17.28 -4.08 7.32
N THR A 32 17.97 -5.14 7.77
CA THR A 32 19.39 -5.37 7.53
C THR A 32 19.58 -6.73 6.87
N LEU A 33 20.67 -6.88 6.09
CA LEU A 33 20.98 -8.19 5.47
C LEU A 33 21.19 -9.28 6.51
N GLN A 34 21.73 -8.94 7.68
CA GLN A 34 21.93 -9.90 8.77
C GLN A 34 20.60 -10.32 9.40
N ALA A 35 19.75 -9.37 9.79
CA ALA A 35 18.46 -9.68 10.41
C ALA A 35 17.57 -10.56 9.50
N VAL A 36 17.63 -10.31 8.19
CA VAL A 36 16.88 -11.14 7.22
C VAL A 36 17.55 -12.50 7.03
N ALA A 37 18.89 -12.57 6.98
CA ALA A 37 19.63 -13.84 6.89
C ALA A 37 19.29 -14.78 8.05
N ASP A 38 19.24 -14.25 9.27
CA ASP A 38 18.90 -15.01 10.47
C ASP A 38 17.48 -15.58 10.40
N ARG A 39 16.51 -14.80 9.84
CA ARG A 39 15.12 -15.24 9.68
C ARG A 39 14.92 -16.33 8.61
N VAL A 40 15.72 -16.30 7.54
CA VAL A 40 15.58 -17.27 6.44
C VAL A 40 16.57 -18.44 6.50
N GLY A 41 17.42 -18.51 7.53
CA GLY A 41 18.41 -19.56 7.71
C GLY A 41 19.54 -19.54 6.66
N LEU A 42 19.92 -18.35 6.19
CA LEU A 42 21.00 -18.15 5.23
C LEU A 42 22.17 -17.38 5.87
N SER A 43 23.32 -17.39 5.21
CA SER A 43 24.42 -16.47 5.56
C SER A 43 24.11 -15.06 5.01
N LYS A 44 24.68 -14.01 5.64
CA LYS A 44 24.60 -12.63 5.14
C LYS A 44 25.08 -12.50 3.69
N SER A 45 26.15 -13.21 3.32
CA SER A 45 26.65 -13.27 1.94
C SER A 45 25.68 -14.00 0.99
N GLY A 46 24.97 -15.00 1.50
CA GLY A 46 23.91 -15.71 0.77
C GLY A 46 22.73 -14.79 0.45
N VAL A 47 22.29 -13.93 1.38
CA VAL A 47 21.28 -12.91 1.14
C VAL A 47 21.82 -11.85 0.18
N PHE A 48 23.02 -11.30 0.42
CA PHE A 48 23.63 -10.30 -0.45
C PHE A 48 23.70 -10.75 -1.91
N SER A 49 24.10 -12.00 -2.16
CA SER A 49 24.20 -12.55 -3.53
C SER A 49 22.85 -12.61 -4.27
N ARG A 50 21.71 -12.51 -3.55
CA ARG A 50 20.36 -12.60 -4.11
C ARG A 50 19.72 -11.22 -4.29
N VAL A 51 20.03 -10.25 -3.44
CA VAL A 51 19.35 -8.95 -3.40
C VAL A 51 20.29 -7.77 -3.64
N GLY A 52 21.61 -7.96 -3.56
CA GLY A 52 22.64 -6.94 -3.79
C GLY A 52 22.93 -6.13 -2.53
N SER A 53 22.14 -5.13 -2.21
CA SER A 53 22.39 -4.24 -1.07
C SER A 53 21.21 -4.19 -0.10
N ARG A 54 21.42 -3.56 1.08
CA ARG A 54 20.33 -3.24 2.01
C ARG A 54 19.26 -2.38 1.34
N GLU A 55 19.68 -1.33 0.64
CA GLU A 55 18.77 -0.42 -0.06
C GLU A 55 17.97 -1.15 -1.15
N ALA A 56 18.63 -1.99 -1.96
CA ALA A 56 17.95 -2.81 -2.96
C ALA A 56 16.92 -3.76 -2.34
N LEU A 57 17.20 -4.31 -1.15
CA LEU A 57 16.26 -5.13 -0.42
C LEU A 57 15.08 -4.31 0.11
N GLN A 58 15.32 -3.11 0.65
CA GLN A 58 14.25 -2.20 1.10
C GLN A 58 13.34 -1.78 -0.07
N ILE A 59 13.91 -1.46 -1.23
CA ILE A 59 13.15 -1.18 -2.47
C ILE A 59 12.31 -2.39 -2.87
N ALA A 60 12.88 -3.60 -2.86
CA ALA A 60 12.13 -4.82 -3.19
C ALA A 60 10.98 -5.09 -2.21
N VAL A 61 11.11 -4.70 -0.95
CA VAL A 61 10.03 -4.78 0.05
C VAL A 61 8.90 -3.80 -0.28
N ILE A 62 9.22 -2.55 -0.62
CA ILE A 62 8.22 -1.55 -1.02
C ILE A 62 7.48 -2.02 -2.28
N GLU A 63 8.22 -2.53 -3.27
CA GLU A 63 7.67 -3.08 -4.51
C GLU A 63 6.71 -4.26 -4.24
N GLU A 64 7.12 -5.22 -3.42
CA GLU A 64 6.28 -6.38 -3.07
C GLU A 64 5.04 -5.98 -2.28
N PHE A 65 5.15 -5.01 -1.35
CA PHE A 65 3.98 -4.46 -0.65
C PHE A 65 3.01 -3.82 -1.64
N GLY A 66 3.51 -2.98 -2.55
CA GLY A 66 2.70 -2.33 -3.60
C GLY A 66 2.01 -3.33 -4.50
N ARG A 67 2.72 -4.38 -4.92
CA ARG A 67 2.17 -5.48 -5.73
C ARG A 67 1.00 -6.17 -5.02
N ARG A 68 1.15 -6.50 -3.73
CA ARG A 68 0.06 -7.09 -2.91
C ARG A 68 -1.09 -6.13 -2.75
N PHE A 69 -0.80 -4.87 -2.43
CA PHE A 69 -1.83 -3.84 -2.28
C PHE A 69 -2.67 -3.68 -3.56
N ILE A 70 -2.02 -3.58 -4.71
CA ILE A 70 -2.70 -3.47 -6.01
C ILE A 70 -3.52 -4.73 -6.32
N ALA A 71 -2.99 -5.92 -6.03
CA ALA A 71 -3.70 -7.19 -6.24
C ALA A 71 -4.96 -7.31 -5.36
N ASP A 72 -4.93 -6.80 -4.14
CA ASP A 72 -6.05 -6.91 -3.20
C ASP A 72 -7.09 -5.79 -3.40
N VAL A 73 -6.65 -4.58 -3.76
CA VAL A 73 -7.52 -3.40 -3.81
C VAL A 73 -7.89 -3.03 -5.25
N PHE A 74 -6.90 -2.79 -6.11
CA PHE A 74 -7.15 -2.19 -7.43
C PHE A 74 -7.63 -3.20 -8.46
N VAL A 75 -6.92 -4.32 -8.64
CA VAL A 75 -7.22 -5.31 -9.69
C VAL A 75 -8.67 -5.82 -9.60
N PRO A 76 -9.18 -6.24 -8.43
CA PRO A 76 -10.56 -6.69 -8.33
C PRO A 76 -11.58 -5.56 -8.55
N SER A 77 -11.23 -4.32 -8.21
CA SER A 77 -12.11 -3.17 -8.44
C SER A 77 -12.30 -2.85 -9.92
N MET A 78 -11.37 -3.27 -10.78
CA MET A 78 -11.50 -3.08 -12.24
C MET A 78 -12.62 -3.92 -12.88
N GLN A 79 -13.15 -4.91 -12.17
CA GLN A 79 -14.32 -5.69 -12.57
C GLN A 79 -15.64 -4.90 -12.50
N PHE A 80 -15.64 -3.81 -11.74
CA PHE A 80 -16.81 -2.95 -11.57
C PHE A 80 -16.90 -1.91 -12.70
N PRO A 81 -18.11 -1.43 -13.06
CA PRO A 81 -18.28 -0.37 -14.03
C PRO A 81 -17.44 0.85 -13.73
N LYS A 82 -16.96 1.55 -14.76
CA LYS A 82 -16.22 2.81 -14.60
C LYS A 82 -17.04 3.84 -13.83
N GLY A 83 -16.35 4.73 -13.12
CA GLY A 83 -16.94 5.79 -12.35
C GLY A 83 -17.23 5.39 -10.89
N LEU A 84 -18.32 5.86 -10.34
CA LEU A 84 -18.66 5.71 -8.91
C LEU A 84 -18.72 4.26 -8.42
N PRO A 85 -19.25 3.26 -9.17
CA PRO A 85 -19.24 1.89 -8.71
C PRO A 85 -17.82 1.36 -8.45
N ARG A 86 -16.88 1.67 -9.35
CA ARG A 86 -15.46 1.30 -9.21
C ARG A 86 -14.78 2.07 -8.08
N LEU A 87 -15.04 3.36 -7.95
CA LEU A 87 -14.50 4.19 -6.87
C LEU A 87 -14.94 3.70 -5.49
N ASN A 88 -16.22 3.35 -5.35
CA ASN A 88 -16.77 2.76 -4.13
C ASN A 88 -16.11 1.42 -3.80
N GLU A 89 -15.89 0.58 -4.80
CA GLU A 89 -15.24 -0.71 -4.57
C GLU A 89 -13.77 -0.55 -4.18
N ILE A 90 -13.03 0.39 -4.78
CA ILE A 90 -11.67 0.73 -4.35
C ILE A 90 -11.66 1.11 -2.87
N MET A 91 -12.53 2.03 -2.44
CA MET A 91 -12.56 2.47 -1.05
C MET A 91 -12.99 1.35 -0.10
N ARG A 92 -14.00 0.57 -0.47
CA ARG A 92 -14.44 -0.58 0.31
C ARG A 92 -13.32 -1.60 0.52
N ARG A 93 -12.57 -1.94 -0.54
CA ARG A 93 -11.44 -2.89 -0.46
C ARG A 93 -10.30 -2.32 0.35
N TRP A 94 -10.02 -1.04 0.22
CA TRP A 94 -8.99 -0.37 1.01
C TRP A 94 -9.33 -0.44 2.50
N ILE A 95 -10.57 -0.12 2.88
CA ILE A 95 -11.05 -0.26 4.27
C ILE A 95 -10.92 -1.70 4.77
N VAL A 96 -11.36 -2.68 3.98
CA VAL A 96 -11.28 -4.11 4.34
C VAL A 96 -9.83 -4.55 4.51
N ARG A 97 -8.95 -4.19 3.58
CA ARG A 97 -7.53 -4.52 3.68
C ARG A 97 -6.88 -3.90 4.91
N THR A 98 -7.18 -2.63 5.21
CA THR A 98 -6.64 -1.98 6.42
C THR A 98 -7.11 -2.69 7.68
N ARG A 99 -8.38 -3.10 7.76
CA ARG A 99 -8.92 -3.87 8.89
C ARG A 99 -8.29 -5.26 9.03
N ASP A 100 -8.16 -6.00 7.93
CA ASP A 100 -7.87 -7.44 7.95
C ASP A 100 -6.35 -7.74 7.85
N VAL A 101 -5.59 -6.88 7.21
CA VAL A 101 -4.17 -7.07 6.94
C VAL A 101 -3.32 -6.02 7.65
N GLU A 102 -3.57 -4.73 7.38
CA GLU A 102 -2.69 -3.66 7.83
C GLU A 102 -2.83 -3.38 9.33
N ALA A 103 -3.95 -3.76 9.96
CA ALA A 103 -4.11 -3.70 11.41
C ALA A 103 -3.01 -4.47 12.16
N THR A 104 -2.58 -5.60 11.62
CA THR A 104 -1.53 -6.44 12.20
C THR A 104 -0.17 -6.25 11.55
N GLN A 105 -0.14 -6.13 10.22
CA GLN A 105 1.11 -6.04 9.45
C GLN A 105 1.59 -4.61 9.20
N GLY A 106 0.75 -3.60 9.45
CA GLY A 106 1.08 -2.20 9.12
C GLY A 106 0.94 -1.89 7.62
N CYS A 107 1.03 -0.60 7.30
CA CYS A 107 1.07 -0.10 5.93
C CYS A 107 2.46 0.45 5.63
N ILE A 108 3.24 -0.26 4.82
CA ILE A 108 4.60 0.16 4.44
C ILE A 108 4.61 1.53 3.76
N PHE A 109 3.59 1.85 2.96
CA PHE A 109 3.51 3.15 2.31
C PHE A 109 3.32 4.29 3.31
N THR A 110 2.46 4.09 4.32
CA THR A 110 2.22 5.12 5.35
C THR A 110 3.38 5.20 6.34
N ALA A 111 3.81 4.07 6.91
CA ALA A 111 4.90 4.04 7.86
C ALA A 111 6.21 4.53 7.23
N GLY A 112 6.55 4.02 6.05
CA GLY A 112 7.75 4.43 5.32
C GLY A 112 7.74 5.90 4.91
N ALA A 113 6.57 6.49 4.62
CA ALA A 113 6.47 7.91 4.35
C ALA A 113 6.89 8.76 5.56
N PHE A 114 6.48 8.37 6.78
CA PHE A 114 6.91 9.05 8.02
C PHE A 114 8.36 8.75 8.42
N GLU A 115 8.88 7.56 8.07
CA GLU A 115 10.29 7.24 8.32
C GLU A 115 11.26 7.99 7.39
N LEU A 116 10.79 8.40 6.21
CA LEU A 116 11.60 8.95 5.13
C LEU A 116 11.26 10.41 4.77
N ASP A 117 10.35 11.08 5.50
CA ASP A 117 9.89 12.44 5.19
C ASP A 117 11.04 13.46 5.21
N ASP A 118 11.95 13.35 6.16
CA ASP A 118 13.13 14.21 6.33
C ASP A 118 14.40 13.67 5.65
N LYS A 119 14.30 12.64 4.78
CA LYS A 119 15.44 11.98 4.14
C LYS A 119 15.40 12.15 2.63
N ASP A 120 16.55 12.42 2.02
CA ASP A 120 16.72 12.36 0.57
C ASP A 120 17.35 11.02 0.17
N GLY A 121 17.09 10.59 -1.06
CA GLY A 121 17.76 9.43 -1.66
C GLY A 121 16.85 8.44 -2.36
N PRO A 122 17.45 7.40 -2.98
CA PRO A 122 16.75 6.49 -3.88
C PRO A 122 15.57 5.75 -3.22
N LEU A 123 15.67 5.41 -1.94
CA LEU A 123 14.61 4.71 -1.22
C LEU A 123 13.36 5.60 -1.05
N ARG A 124 13.56 6.87 -0.66
CA ARG A 124 12.49 7.85 -0.56
C ARG A 124 11.85 8.12 -1.92
N ASP A 125 12.67 8.31 -2.94
CA ASP A 125 12.20 8.61 -4.29
C ASP A 125 11.38 7.45 -4.86
N PHE A 126 11.80 6.22 -4.59
CA PHE A 126 11.06 5.03 -4.99
C PHE A 126 9.71 4.96 -4.28
N LEU A 127 9.66 5.14 -2.95
CA LEU A 127 8.42 5.15 -2.18
C LEU A 127 7.47 6.26 -2.64
N LEU A 128 8.00 7.48 -2.85
CA LEU A 128 7.24 8.62 -3.36
C LEU A 128 6.63 8.28 -4.73
N GLY A 129 7.39 7.63 -5.60
CA GLY A 129 6.91 7.17 -6.90
C GLY A 129 5.75 6.19 -6.80
N GLU A 130 5.81 5.21 -5.89
CA GLU A 130 4.74 4.24 -5.67
C GLU A 130 3.45 4.91 -5.15
N VAL A 131 3.58 5.77 -4.13
CA VAL A 131 2.45 6.52 -3.56
C VAL A 131 1.82 7.43 -4.62
N THR A 132 2.64 8.12 -5.42
CA THR A 132 2.16 9.01 -6.49
C THR A 132 1.43 8.22 -7.58
N ARG A 133 1.93 7.06 -7.98
CA ARG A 133 1.25 6.18 -8.96
C ARG A 133 -0.12 5.72 -8.46
N TRP A 134 -0.21 5.35 -7.19
CA TRP A 134 -1.49 4.98 -6.59
C TRP A 134 -2.47 6.15 -6.56
N ARG A 135 -2.03 7.34 -6.11
CA ARG A 135 -2.86 8.56 -6.14
C ARG A 135 -3.37 8.88 -7.54
N ALA A 136 -2.51 8.77 -8.55
CA ALA A 136 -2.89 8.99 -9.94
C ALA A 136 -3.93 7.96 -10.46
N ALA A 137 -3.86 6.69 -10.02
CA ALA A 137 -4.84 5.67 -10.38
C ALA A 137 -6.21 5.96 -9.75
N VAL A 138 -6.26 6.38 -8.48
CA VAL A 138 -7.49 6.80 -7.80
C VAL A 138 -8.07 8.05 -8.48
N ARG A 139 -7.24 9.08 -8.73
CA ARG A 139 -7.63 10.30 -9.45
C ARG A 139 -8.29 10.01 -10.81
N ARG A 140 -7.71 9.10 -11.59
CA ARG A 140 -8.29 8.67 -12.87
C ARG A 140 -9.68 8.08 -12.69
N THR A 141 -9.90 7.33 -11.62
CA THR A 141 -11.22 6.75 -11.31
C THR A 141 -12.23 7.81 -10.90
N VAL A 142 -11.79 8.85 -10.17
CA VAL A 142 -12.62 10.03 -9.85
C VAL A 142 -13.02 10.76 -11.13
N LEU A 143 -12.06 11.06 -12.03
CA LEU A 143 -12.36 11.68 -13.32
C LEU A 143 -13.37 10.88 -14.14
N GLN A 144 -13.23 9.55 -14.17
CA GLN A 144 -14.23 8.70 -14.81
C GLN A 144 -15.61 8.79 -14.17
N ALA A 145 -15.70 9.03 -12.85
CA ALA A 145 -16.97 9.22 -12.17
C ALA A 145 -17.63 10.56 -12.53
N ILE A 146 -16.85 11.61 -12.72
CA ILE A 146 -17.31 12.91 -13.22
C ILE A 146 -17.78 12.77 -14.68
N GLU A 147 -16.99 12.16 -15.55
CA GLU A 147 -17.31 11.93 -16.96
C GLU A 147 -18.61 11.13 -17.17
N GLN A 148 -18.92 10.21 -16.24
CA GLN A 148 -20.15 9.41 -16.26
C GLN A 148 -21.36 10.14 -15.63
N GLY A 149 -21.19 11.39 -15.14
CA GLY A 149 -22.23 12.12 -14.43
C GLY A 149 -22.59 11.53 -13.06
N HIS A 150 -21.72 10.68 -12.50
CA HIS A 150 -21.91 10.10 -11.17
C HIS A 150 -21.52 11.05 -10.05
N LEU A 151 -20.68 12.03 -10.34
CA LEU A 151 -20.26 13.10 -9.43
C LEU A 151 -20.57 14.45 -10.08
N LEU A 152 -20.69 15.47 -9.26
CA LEU A 152 -20.89 16.85 -9.71
C LEU A 152 -19.79 17.27 -10.70
N PRO A 153 -20.10 18.02 -11.76
CA PRO A 153 -19.12 18.40 -12.79
C PRO A 153 -18.02 19.34 -12.29
N ASP A 154 -18.24 20.04 -11.19
CA ASP A 154 -17.30 20.93 -10.52
C ASP A 154 -16.51 20.24 -9.40
N THR A 155 -16.62 18.91 -9.27
CA THR A 155 -15.81 18.13 -8.33
C THR A 155 -14.33 18.32 -8.61
N ASP A 156 -13.56 18.78 -7.60
CA ASP A 156 -12.10 18.77 -7.66
C ASP A 156 -11.57 17.36 -7.40
N PRO A 157 -10.97 16.70 -8.41
CA PRO A 157 -10.48 15.34 -8.24
C PRO A 157 -9.28 15.23 -7.29
N GLU A 158 -8.46 16.28 -7.16
CA GLU A 158 -7.33 16.28 -6.22
C GLU A 158 -7.83 16.36 -4.78
N GLN A 159 -8.85 17.19 -4.53
CA GLN A 159 -9.46 17.31 -3.22
C GLN A 159 -10.09 15.98 -2.78
N LEU A 160 -10.90 15.34 -3.64
CA LEU A 160 -11.51 14.04 -3.29
C LEU A 160 -10.46 12.96 -3.05
N VAL A 161 -9.38 12.92 -3.84
CA VAL A 161 -8.25 12.00 -3.58
C VAL A 161 -7.60 12.29 -2.23
N ALA A 162 -7.38 13.55 -1.88
CA ALA A 162 -6.80 13.93 -0.58
C ALA A 162 -7.70 13.48 0.59
N GLU A 163 -9.00 13.64 0.48
CA GLU A 163 -9.98 13.20 1.48
C GLU A 163 -10.02 11.67 1.63
N MET A 164 -9.96 10.92 0.52
CA MET A 164 -9.85 9.46 0.53
C MET A 164 -8.58 8.99 1.27
N TYR A 165 -7.45 9.67 1.02
CA TYR A 165 -6.20 9.37 1.72
C TYR A 165 -6.27 9.71 3.21
N SER A 166 -6.84 10.86 3.57
CA SER A 166 -7.03 11.27 4.97
C SER A 166 -7.88 10.25 5.73
N LEU A 167 -8.95 9.76 5.08
CA LEU A 167 -9.80 8.70 5.64
C LEU A 167 -9.03 7.39 5.85
N ALA A 168 -8.23 6.97 4.87
CA ALA A 168 -7.45 5.74 4.95
C ALA A 168 -6.34 5.83 6.03
N MET A 169 -5.68 6.99 6.16
CA MET A 169 -4.68 7.22 7.20
C MET A 169 -5.31 7.25 8.60
N GLY A 170 -6.45 7.92 8.77
CA GLY A 170 -7.21 7.91 10.01
C GLY A 170 -7.67 6.51 10.39
N LEU A 171 -8.18 5.74 9.43
CA LEU A 171 -8.55 4.34 9.65
C LEU A 171 -7.37 3.48 10.12
N LEU A 172 -6.19 3.62 9.50
CA LEU A 172 -4.99 2.87 9.90
C LEU A 172 -4.58 3.22 11.34
N HIS A 173 -4.59 4.51 11.69
CA HIS A 173 -4.32 4.99 13.06
C HIS A 173 -5.30 4.39 14.06
N ASP A 174 -6.59 4.48 13.79
CA ASP A 174 -7.63 4.01 14.72
C ASP A 174 -7.60 2.49 14.88
N THR A 175 -7.37 1.76 13.78
CA THR A 175 -7.31 0.29 13.81
C THR A 175 -6.05 -0.22 14.50
N ARG A 176 -4.88 0.34 14.17
CA ARG A 176 -3.58 -0.20 14.61
C ARG A 176 -3.13 0.41 15.95
N PHE A 177 -3.21 1.73 16.10
CA PHE A 177 -2.72 2.42 17.30
C PHE A 177 -3.77 2.44 18.40
N LEU A 178 -5.00 2.88 18.11
CA LEU A 178 -6.09 2.91 19.11
C LEU A 178 -6.73 1.54 19.32
N ARG A 179 -6.54 0.59 18.40
CA ARG A 179 -7.16 -0.75 18.42
C ARG A 179 -8.69 -0.70 18.54
N ASP A 180 -9.30 0.30 17.90
CA ASP A 180 -10.73 0.49 17.89
C ASP A 180 -11.41 -0.53 16.96
N SER A 181 -12.17 -1.44 17.54
CA SER A 181 -12.89 -2.48 16.80
C SER A 181 -13.95 -1.93 15.83
N ARG A 182 -14.37 -0.68 16.00
CA ARG A 182 -15.37 0.00 15.16
C ARG A 182 -14.75 0.93 14.11
N ALA A 183 -13.42 1.00 14.01
CA ALA A 183 -12.74 1.90 13.08
C ALA A 183 -13.20 1.71 11.62
N ALA A 184 -13.30 0.46 11.15
CA ALA A 184 -13.74 0.15 9.80
C ALA A 184 -15.21 0.55 9.53
N GLU A 185 -16.10 0.34 10.48
CA GLU A 185 -17.50 0.79 10.41
C GLU A 185 -17.58 2.31 10.28
N ARG A 186 -16.84 3.04 11.13
CA ARG A 186 -16.78 4.51 11.07
C ARG A 186 -16.20 5.02 9.75
N ALA A 187 -15.18 4.37 9.24
CA ALA A 187 -14.60 4.73 7.95
C ALA A 187 -15.61 4.55 6.79
N GLN A 188 -16.39 3.47 6.80
CA GLN A 188 -17.47 3.25 5.82
C GLN A 188 -18.56 4.34 5.91
N LEU A 189 -18.98 4.68 7.13
CA LEU A 189 -19.97 5.75 7.35
C LEU A 189 -19.41 7.12 6.91
N THR A 190 -18.15 7.39 7.21
CA THR A 190 -17.47 8.64 6.80
C THR A 190 -17.39 8.72 5.28
N TRP A 191 -16.98 7.64 4.60
CA TRP A 191 -16.97 7.58 3.14
C TRP A 191 -18.35 7.85 2.54
N ALA A 192 -19.39 7.19 3.06
CA ALA A 192 -20.76 7.38 2.59
C ALA A 192 -21.27 8.82 2.80
N ARG A 193 -20.87 9.50 3.88
CA ARG A 193 -21.20 10.91 4.12
C ARG A 193 -20.43 11.84 3.19
N LEU A 194 -19.13 11.58 3.03
CA LEU A 194 -18.27 12.36 2.15
C LEU A 194 -18.80 12.34 0.72
N LEU A 195 -19.12 11.16 0.19
CA LEU A 195 -19.65 11.03 -1.16
C LEU A 195 -20.93 11.85 -1.38
N LYS A 196 -21.81 12.00 -0.38
CA LYS A 196 -23.04 12.79 -0.53
C LYS A 196 -22.77 14.25 -0.91
N THR A 197 -21.61 14.79 -0.57
CA THR A 197 -21.24 16.17 -0.93
C THR A 197 -20.80 16.32 -2.38
N TYR A 198 -20.57 15.20 -3.07
CA TYR A 198 -20.12 15.12 -4.45
C TYR A 198 -21.18 14.55 -5.42
N LEU A 199 -22.30 14.06 -4.89
CA LEU A 199 -23.37 13.53 -5.74
C LEU A 199 -24.24 14.65 -6.33
N PRO A 200 -24.74 14.49 -7.59
CA PRO A 200 -25.70 15.42 -8.22
C PRO A 200 -26.97 15.60 -7.42
#